data_66b372a86b7dfec66d7e9938bae50568
#
_entry.id   66b372a86b7dfec66d7e9938bae50568
#
_cell.length_a   1.000
_cell.length_b   1.000
_cell.length_c   1.000
_cell.angle_alpha   90.00
_cell.angle_beta   90.00
_cell.angle_gamma   90.00
#
_symmetry.space_group_name_H-M   'P 1'
#
loop_
_entity.id
_entity.type
_entity.pdbx_description
1 polymer ?
#
loop_
_entity_poly.entity_id
_entity_poly.type
_entity_poly.pdbx_seq_one_letter_code
_entity_poly.pdbx_strand_id
1 'polypeptide(L)'
;KQGLYVPRYVIEGASQRGIAPMAPDLHKVSDLARYSKLFVDEENPSKGRIYGAIPGWAVDEVMFKKYKHYGLDKNYVYFRPGSEATLSTAFVTAYEKGLPIVGYNWEPTWISGKLDLVLLEDAPYNQAGFEAGETAAPSVVVMVSANSRFPKRQPEFTEFLKKYHTSSALTAEALAYIADNKATYDQAARWFFTKT
;
A
#
# COMPACT_ATOMS: atom_id res chain seq x y z
N LYS A 1 2.24 4.98 -5.57
CA LYS A 1 0.94 4.33 -5.83
C LYS A 1 0.19 4.18 -4.51
N GLN A 2 -1.16 4.09 -4.54
CA GLN A 2 -1.98 3.81 -3.37
C GLN A 2 -3.34 3.23 -3.81
N GLY A 3 -3.96 2.39 -2.97
CA GLY A 3 -5.24 1.77 -3.26
C GLY A 3 -5.46 0.50 -2.44
N LEU A 4 -6.27 -0.43 -2.95
CA LEU A 4 -6.47 -1.74 -2.33
C LEU A 4 -5.42 -2.72 -2.82
N TYR A 5 -4.74 -3.35 -1.88
CA TYR A 5 -3.69 -4.33 -2.13
C TYR A 5 -4.09 -5.70 -1.58
N VAL A 6 -3.57 -6.74 -2.22
CA VAL A 6 -3.61 -8.12 -1.75
C VAL A 6 -2.20 -8.72 -1.84
N PRO A 7 -1.83 -9.71 -1.03
CA PRO A 7 -0.60 -10.49 -1.25
C PRO A 7 -0.63 -11.18 -2.61
N ARG A 8 0.53 -11.16 -3.34
CA ARG A 8 0.62 -11.80 -4.66
C ARG A 8 0.21 -13.26 -4.64
N TYR A 9 0.53 -13.99 -3.56
CA TYR A 9 0.17 -15.40 -3.45
C TYR A 9 -1.35 -15.64 -3.45
N VAL A 10 -2.17 -14.66 -3.14
CA VAL A 10 -3.63 -14.78 -3.25
C VAL A 10 -4.05 -14.99 -4.70
N ILE A 11 -3.37 -14.31 -5.63
CA ILE A 11 -3.66 -14.37 -7.07
C ILE A 11 -2.86 -15.50 -7.75
N GLU A 12 -1.54 -15.55 -7.52
CA GLU A 12 -0.61 -16.39 -8.29
C GLU A 12 -0.19 -17.66 -7.52
N GLY A 13 -0.50 -17.72 -6.22
CA GLY A 13 0.05 -18.76 -5.34
C GLY A 13 1.50 -18.48 -4.97
N ALA A 14 2.07 -19.37 -4.17
CA ALA A 14 3.49 -19.37 -3.79
C ALA A 14 3.94 -20.83 -3.58
N SER A 15 4.38 -21.48 -4.64
CA SER A 15 4.76 -22.92 -4.61
C SER A 15 5.83 -23.23 -3.58
N GLN A 16 6.81 -22.35 -3.40
CA GLN A 16 7.87 -22.49 -2.40
C GLN A 16 7.34 -22.48 -0.93
N ARG A 17 6.12 -21.95 -0.74
CA ARG A 17 5.43 -21.89 0.56
C ARG A 17 4.28 -22.90 0.64
N GLY A 18 4.08 -23.70 -0.39
CA GLY A 18 2.95 -24.66 -0.46
C GLY A 18 1.58 -23.97 -0.59
N ILE A 19 1.53 -22.72 -1.08
CA ILE A 19 0.29 -21.94 -1.22
C ILE A 19 -0.17 -22.01 -2.67
N ALA A 20 -1.36 -22.60 -2.89
CA ALA A 20 -2.03 -22.56 -4.19
C ALA A 20 -2.71 -21.19 -4.41
N PRO A 21 -2.91 -20.75 -5.68
CA PRO A 21 -3.71 -19.56 -5.98
C PRO A 21 -5.10 -19.68 -5.35
N MET A 22 -5.53 -18.62 -4.65
CA MET A 22 -6.83 -18.58 -3.97
C MET A 22 -7.88 -17.82 -4.79
N ALA A 23 -7.44 -16.84 -5.55
CA ALA A 23 -8.27 -15.95 -6.38
C ALA A 23 -7.53 -15.57 -7.67
N PRO A 24 -7.30 -16.50 -8.61
CA PRO A 24 -6.49 -16.25 -9.81
C PRO A 24 -7.08 -15.18 -10.74
N ASP A 25 -8.39 -14.93 -10.68
CA ASP A 25 -9.08 -13.92 -11.48
C ASP A 25 -9.32 -12.60 -10.74
N LEU A 26 -8.66 -12.37 -9.60
CA LEU A 26 -8.76 -11.14 -8.82
C LEU A 26 -7.72 -10.14 -9.30
N HIS A 27 -8.09 -9.29 -10.26
CA HIS A 27 -7.20 -8.28 -10.83
C HIS A 27 -7.65 -6.85 -10.52
N LYS A 28 -8.97 -6.62 -10.37
CA LYS A 28 -9.58 -5.29 -10.23
C LYS A 28 -10.32 -5.15 -8.90
N VAL A 29 -10.47 -3.92 -8.45
CA VAL A 29 -11.30 -3.60 -7.26
C VAL A 29 -12.72 -4.15 -7.42
N SER A 30 -13.32 -4.05 -8.61
CA SER A 30 -14.65 -4.60 -8.91
C SER A 30 -14.76 -6.11 -8.75
N ASP A 31 -13.67 -6.84 -8.91
CA ASP A 31 -13.66 -8.30 -8.78
C ASP A 31 -13.87 -8.77 -7.34
N LEU A 32 -13.55 -7.93 -6.35
CA LEU A 32 -13.69 -8.25 -4.94
C LEU A 32 -15.10 -8.73 -4.58
N ALA A 33 -16.13 -8.24 -5.27
CA ALA A 33 -17.51 -8.65 -5.01
C ALA A 33 -17.73 -10.17 -5.07
N ARG A 34 -16.89 -10.90 -5.84
CA ARG A 34 -16.96 -12.35 -6.00
C ARG A 34 -16.20 -13.13 -4.91
N TYR A 35 -15.35 -12.45 -4.15
CA TYR A 35 -14.37 -13.09 -3.25
C TYR A 35 -14.61 -12.79 -1.77
N SER A 36 -15.80 -12.31 -1.38
CA SER A 36 -16.06 -11.98 0.02
C SER A 36 -15.87 -13.16 0.99
N LYS A 37 -16.20 -14.37 0.55
CA LYS A 37 -15.99 -15.59 1.34
C LYS A 37 -14.51 -15.99 1.50
N LEU A 38 -13.62 -15.43 0.69
CA LEU A 38 -12.17 -15.65 0.83
C LEU A 38 -11.59 -14.75 1.93
N PHE A 39 -12.03 -13.51 2.00
CA PHE A 39 -11.54 -12.51 2.94
C PHE A 39 -12.44 -12.40 4.18
N VAL A 40 -12.76 -13.52 4.81
CA VAL A 40 -13.75 -13.61 5.91
C VAL A 40 -13.48 -12.62 7.02
N ASP A 41 -14.52 -11.91 7.45
CA ASP A 41 -14.49 -11.07 8.63
C ASP A 41 -14.68 -11.93 9.90
N GLU A 42 -13.73 -11.83 10.84
CA GLU A 42 -13.76 -12.64 12.07
C GLU A 42 -14.93 -12.29 13.00
N GLU A 43 -15.36 -11.01 12.98
CA GLU A 43 -16.48 -10.53 13.80
C GLU A 43 -17.83 -10.75 13.12
N ASN A 44 -17.85 -10.84 11.79
CA ASN A 44 -19.03 -11.13 10.99
C ASN A 44 -18.73 -12.13 9.88
N PRO A 45 -18.70 -13.46 10.16
CA PRO A 45 -18.30 -14.49 9.20
C PRO A 45 -19.21 -14.61 7.97
N SER A 46 -20.37 -13.96 7.96
CA SER A 46 -21.23 -13.88 6.76
C SER A 46 -20.71 -12.91 5.71
N LYS A 47 -19.74 -12.04 6.06
CA LYS A 47 -19.13 -11.02 5.21
C LYS A 47 -17.62 -11.20 5.11
N GLY A 48 -17.04 -10.60 4.07
CA GLY A 48 -15.61 -10.36 3.99
C GLY A 48 -15.20 -9.11 4.75
N ARG A 49 -13.88 -8.95 5.03
CA ARG A 49 -13.29 -7.74 5.61
C ARG A 49 -12.40 -7.06 4.60
N ILE A 50 -12.57 -5.76 4.41
CA ILE A 50 -11.62 -4.87 3.74
C ILE A 50 -11.02 -3.95 4.80
N TYR A 51 -9.69 -4.00 4.95
CA TYR A 51 -8.98 -3.05 5.80
C TYR A 51 -8.89 -1.71 5.09
N GLY A 52 -9.64 -0.73 5.58
CA GLY A 52 -9.68 0.63 5.05
C GLY A 52 -8.44 1.46 5.40
N ALA A 53 -8.47 2.72 5.01
CA ALA A 53 -7.47 3.69 5.44
C ALA A 53 -7.72 4.13 6.88
N ILE A 54 -6.74 4.84 7.47
CA ILE A 54 -6.77 5.26 8.87
C ILE A 54 -7.74 6.44 9.03
N PRO A 55 -8.65 6.41 10.02
CA PRO A 55 -9.53 7.53 10.33
C PRO A 55 -8.77 8.85 10.50
N GLY A 56 -9.27 9.90 9.89
CA GLY A 56 -8.65 11.22 9.90
C GLY A 56 -7.66 11.48 8.75
N TRP A 57 -7.32 10.47 7.98
CA TRP A 57 -6.61 10.68 6.72
C TRP A 57 -7.58 11.09 5.61
N ALA A 58 -7.18 12.05 4.79
CA ALA A 58 -8.04 12.52 3.68
C ALA A 58 -8.48 11.39 2.75
N VAL A 59 -7.63 10.37 2.58
CA VAL A 59 -7.92 9.21 1.73
C VAL A 59 -8.95 8.25 2.32
N ASP A 60 -9.21 8.26 3.65
CA ASP A 60 -10.20 7.36 4.26
C ASP A 60 -11.60 7.57 3.68
N GLU A 61 -12.02 8.81 3.53
CA GLU A 61 -13.32 9.14 2.92
C GLU A 61 -13.39 8.69 1.45
N VAL A 62 -12.31 8.85 0.69
CA VAL A 62 -12.24 8.39 -0.70
C VAL A 62 -12.34 6.86 -0.77
N MET A 63 -11.60 6.15 0.08
CA MET A 63 -11.63 4.68 0.13
C MET A 63 -12.99 4.15 0.59
N PHE A 64 -13.66 4.85 1.50
CA PHE A 64 -15.01 4.48 1.91
C PHE A 64 -16.04 4.70 0.80
N LYS A 65 -15.94 5.81 0.05
CA LYS A 65 -16.75 6.04 -1.15
C LYS A 65 -16.51 4.95 -2.20
N LYS A 66 -15.25 4.56 -2.43
CA LYS A 66 -14.87 3.48 -3.34
C LYS A 66 -15.52 2.14 -2.95
N TYR A 67 -15.46 1.80 -1.67
CA TYR A 67 -16.15 0.63 -1.13
C TYR A 67 -17.65 0.64 -1.44
N LYS A 68 -18.32 1.80 -1.35
CA LYS A 68 -19.73 1.98 -1.71
C LYS A 68 -19.96 1.93 -3.22
N HIS A 69 -19.12 2.64 -4.00
CA HIS A 69 -19.24 2.71 -5.46
C HIS A 69 -19.22 1.33 -6.11
N TYR A 70 -18.32 0.45 -5.67
CA TYR A 70 -18.23 -0.93 -6.16
C TYR A 70 -19.26 -1.88 -5.53
N GLY A 71 -20.20 -1.40 -4.70
CA GLY A 71 -21.23 -2.21 -4.05
C GLY A 71 -20.67 -3.25 -3.08
N LEU A 72 -19.46 -3.05 -2.59
CA LEU A 72 -18.78 -3.99 -1.68
C LEU A 72 -19.44 -4.03 -0.29
N ASP A 73 -20.18 -2.99 0.08
CA ASP A 73 -20.94 -2.92 1.33
C ASP A 73 -22.01 -4.01 1.49
N LYS A 74 -22.43 -4.62 0.40
CA LYS A 74 -23.35 -5.75 0.43
C LYS A 74 -22.72 -6.99 1.07
N ASN A 75 -21.45 -7.25 0.74
CA ASN A 75 -20.77 -8.50 1.06
C ASN A 75 -19.51 -8.34 1.93
N TYR A 76 -19.10 -7.12 2.27
CA TYR A 76 -17.93 -6.83 3.07
C TYR A 76 -18.23 -5.88 4.22
N VAL A 77 -17.42 -5.96 5.26
CA VAL A 77 -17.26 -4.95 6.30
C VAL A 77 -16.07 -4.06 5.92
N TYR A 78 -16.24 -2.75 5.94
CA TYR A 78 -15.13 -1.78 5.82
C TYR A 78 -14.56 -1.54 7.21
N PHE A 79 -13.48 -2.23 7.54
CA PHE A 79 -12.81 -2.10 8.82
C PHE A 79 -11.82 -0.93 8.79
N ARG A 80 -11.97 0.03 9.70
CA ARG A 80 -11.06 1.15 9.87
C ARG A 80 -10.04 0.84 10.95
N PRO A 81 -8.79 0.54 10.62
CA PRO A 81 -7.74 0.33 11.62
C PRO A 81 -7.47 1.64 12.36
N GLY A 82 -7.25 1.56 13.67
CA GLY A 82 -7.04 2.74 14.50
C GLY A 82 -5.68 3.44 14.27
N SER A 83 -4.75 2.79 13.57
CA SER A 83 -3.41 3.33 13.29
C SER A 83 -2.75 2.61 12.10
N GLU A 84 -1.71 3.25 11.54
CA GLU A 84 -0.84 2.64 10.53
C GLU A 84 -0.19 1.35 11.05
N ALA A 85 0.23 1.33 12.30
CA ALA A 85 0.82 0.15 12.92
C ALA A 85 -0.16 -1.02 12.95
N THR A 86 -1.43 -0.77 13.28
CA THR A 86 -2.47 -1.81 13.26
C THR A 86 -2.70 -2.36 11.85
N LEU A 87 -2.78 -1.48 10.85
CA LEU A 87 -2.94 -1.86 9.45
C LEU A 87 -1.76 -2.70 8.96
N SER A 88 -0.55 -2.22 9.20
CA SER A 88 0.68 -2.92 8.82
C SER A 88 0.81 -4.28 9.50
N THR A 89 0.49 -4.37 10.79
CA THR A 89 0.52 -5.63 11.54
C THR A 89 -0.49 -6.65 10.96
N ALA A 90 -1.67 -6.20 10.56
CA ALA A 90 -2.65 -7.09 9.92
C ALA A 90 -2.09 -7.70 8.62
N PHE A 91 -1.46 -6.88 7.76
CA PHE A 91 -0.82 -7.37 6.53
C PHE A 91 0.32 -8.35 6.82
N VAL A 92 1.22 -8.00 7.74
CA VAL A 92 2.37 -8.86 8.09
C VAL A 92 1.88 -10.19 8.65
N THR A 93 0.94 -10.15 9.60
CA THR A 93 0.40 -11.37 10.23
C THR A 93 -0.29 -12.29 9.21
N ALA A 94 -1.11 -11.73 8.33
CA ALA A 94 -1.76 -12.50 7.27
C ALA A 94 -0.72 -13.08 6.31
N TYR A 95 0.27 -12.27 5.89
CA TYR A 95 1.32 -12.68 4.96
C TYR A 95 2.17 -13.83 5.53
N GLU A 96 2.62 -13.73 6.77
CA GLU A 96 3.42 -14.77 7.44
C GLU A 96 2.67 -16.09 7.53
N LYS A 97 1.37 -16.04 7.85
CA LYS A 97 0.50 -17.21 7.93
C LYS A 97 0.00 -17.75 6.59
N GLY A 98 0.27 -17.05 5.47
CA GLY A 98 -0.26 -17.42 4.15
C GLY A 98 -1.77 -17.23 4.04
N LEU A 99 -2.37 -16.34 4.84
CA LEU A 99 -3.80 -16.07 4.85
C LEU A 99 -4.15 -14.95 3.87
N PRO A 100 -5.34 -14.98 3.24
CA PRO A 100 -5.80 -13.92 2.37
C PRO A 100 -6.12 -12.66 3.18
N ILE A 101 -5.68 -11.53 2.68
CA ILE A 101 -6.01 -10.19 3.20
C ILE A 101 -6.20 -9.22 2.03
N VAL A 102 -7.12 -8.29 2.17
CA VAL A 102 -7.30 -7.15 1.28
C VAL A 102 -7.41 -5.87 2.10
N GLY A 103 -6.67 -4.85 1.72
CA GLY A 103 -6.71 -3.57 2.44
C GLY A 103 -5.99 -2.44 1.73
N TYR A 104 -6.18 -1.25 2.29
CA TYR A 104 -5.50 -0.05 1.84
C TYR A 104 -4.00 -0.13 2.13
N ASN A 105 -3.21 0.23 1.16
CA ASN A 105 -1.78 0.48 1.32
C ASN A 105 -1.33 1.56 0.31
N TRP A 106 -0.12 2.08 0.52
CA TRP A 106 0.53 3.02 -0.40
C TRP A 106 2.01 2.69 -0.53
N GLU A 107 2.65 3.23 -1.54
CA GLU A 107 4.08 3.08 -1.80
C GLU A 107 4.76 4.46 -1.87
N PRO A 108 5.97 4.58 -1.28
CA PRO A 108 6.71 3.55 -0.56
C PRO A 108 6.30 3.42 0.92
N THR A 109 6.23 2.19 1.43
CA THR A 109 6.09 1.87 2.87
C THR A 109 7.05 0.74 3.23
N TRP A 110 7.31 0.53 4.52
CA TRP A 110 8.14 -0.58 4.95
C TRP A 110 7.53 -1.95 4.62
N ILE A 111 6.21 -2.09 4.67
CA ILE A 111 5.54 -3.33 4.28
C ILE A 111 5.61 -3.57 2.78
N SER A 112 5.59 -2.54 1.94
CA SER A 112 5.76 -2.70 0.49
C SER A 112 7.21 -3.06 0.09
N GLY A 113 8.18 -2.83 0.96
CA GLY A 113 9.55 -3.30 0.80
C GLY A 113 9.80 -4.72 1.32
N LYS A 114 8.93 -5.21 2.20
CA LYS A 114 9.03 -6.51 2.86
C LYS A 114 8.12 -7.57 2.26
N LEU A 115 6.91 -7.20 1.88
CA LEU A 115 5.85 -8.09 1.44
C LEU A 115 5.63 -7.92 -0.07
N ASP A 116 5.47 -9.02 -0.77
CA ASP A 116 5.09 -9.01 -2.18
C ASP A 116 3.57 -8.80 -2.31
N LEU A 117 3.19 -7.54 -2.47
CA LEU A 117 1.81 -7.07 -2.56
C LEU A 117 1.46 -6.64 -3.98
N VAL A 118 0.25 -6.90 -4.41
CA VAL A 118 -0.31 -6.47 -5.69
C VAL A 118 -1.37 -5.39 -5.45
N LEU A 119 -1.23 -4.24 -6.10
CA LEU A 119 -2.27 -3.23 -6.18
C LEU A 119 -3.35 -3.70 -7.14
N LEU A 120 -4.59 -3.79 -6.69
CA LEU A 120 -5.72 -4.08 -7.57
C LEU A 120 -5.96 -2.92 -8.53
N GLU A 121 -6.19 -3.25 -9.80
CA GLU A 121 -6.49 -2.28 -10.84
C GLU A 121 -7.81 -1.56 -10.56
N ASP A 122 -7.89 -0.32 -11.00
CA ASP A 122 -9.06 0.54 -10.88
C ASP A 122 -9.29 1.30 -12.19
N ALA A 123 -10.42 1.97 -12.33
CA ALA A 123 -10.67 2.84 -13.47
C ALA A 123 -9.57 3.92 -13.59
N PRO A 124 -9.21 4.35 -14.80
CA PRO A 124 -8.17 5.37 -15.00
C PRO A 124 -8.43 6.64 -14.19
N TYR A 125 -7.38 7.18 -13.58
CA TYR A 125 -7.48 8.37 -12.74
C TYR A 125 -8.09 9.57 -13.47
N ASN A 126 -9.03 10.22 -12.81
CA ASN A 126 -9.39 11.60 -13.00
C ASN A 126 -9.77 12.21 -11.65
N GLN A 127 -9.60 13.51 -11.48
CA GLN A 127 -9.73 14.18 -10.18
C GLN A 127 -11.14 13.98 -9.55
N ALA A 128 -12.18 14.26 -10.31
CA ALA A 128 -13.56 14.16 -9.83
C ALA A 128 -13.94 12.71 -9.46
N GLY A 129 -13.55 11.75 -10.31
CA GLY A 129 -13.78 10.33 -10.04
C GLY A 129 -13.00 9.83 -8.83
N PHE A 130 -11.75 10.30 -8.63
CA PHE A 130 -10.99 9.95 -7.43
C PHE A 130 -11.68 10.48 -6.16
N GLU A 131 -12.11 11.74 -6.14
CA GLU A 131 -12.83 12.32 -5.00
C GLU A 131 -14.19 11.64 -4.73
N ALA A 132 -14.80 11.10 -5.78
CA ALA A 132 -16.02 10.30 -5.69
C ALA A 132 -15.77 8.82 -5.31
N GLY A 133 -14.51 8.37 -5.30
CA GLY A 133 -14.13 6.97 -5.05
C GLY A 133 -14.32 6.04 -6.24
N GLU A 134 -14.40 6.56 -7.45
CA GLU A 134 -14.74 5.83 -8.69
C GLU A 134 -13.51 5.41 -9.50
N THR A 135 -12.38 6.07 -9.29
CA THR A 135 -11.17 5.86 -10.09
C THR A 135 -9.93 5.63 -9.22
N ALA A 136 -8.84 5.19 -9.85
CA ALA A 136 -7.52 5.06 -9.23
C ALA A 136 -7.06 6.37 -8.58
N ALA A 137 -6.17 6.27 -7.62
CA ALA A 137 -5.49 7.41 -7.05
C ALA A 137 -4.50 8.04 -8.04
N PRO A 138 -4.19 9.35 -7.91
CA PRO A 138 -3.19 9.99 -8.75
C PRO A 138 -1.81 9.36 -8.52
N SER A 139 -1.04 9.25 -9.58
CA SER A 139 0.39 9.02 -9.49
C SER A 139 1.07 10.38 -9.30
N VAL A 140 1.73 10.57 -8.16
CA VAL A 140 2.44 11.81 -7.86
C VAL A 140 3.95 11.61 -7.92
N VAL A 141 4.65 12.58 -8.47
CA VAL A 141 6.12 12.62 -8.43
C VAL A 141 6.52 13.26 -7.11
N VAL A 142 7.29 12.52 -6.31
CA VAL A 142 7.88 13.07 -5.07
C VAL A 142 9.12 13.87 -5.45
N MET A 143 9.17 15.14 -5.04
CA MET A 143 10.26 16.04 -5.35
C MET A 143 10.93 16.56 -4.08
N VAL A 144 12.21 16.89 -4.18
CA VAL A 144 12.91 17.62 -3.13
C VAL A 144 12.47 19.08 -3.14
N SER A 145 11.93 19.54 -2.02
CA SER A 145 11.53 20.93 -1.85
C SER A 145 12.51 21.67 -0.93
N ALA A 146 12.88 22.88 -1.31
CA ALA A 146 13.75 23.72 -0.52
C ALA A 146 13.25 25.17 -0.51
N ASN A 147 13.66 25.94 0.52
CA ASN A 147 13.40 27.38 0.58
C ASN A 147 13.99 28.08 -0.66
N SER A 148 13.29 29.07 -1.23
CA SER A 148 13.70 29.79 -2.43
C SER A 148 15.09 30.46 -2.35
N ARG A 149 15.56 30.77 -1.14
CA ARG A 149 16.91 31.30 -0.89
C ARG A 149 17.98 30.22 -0.77
N PHE A 150 17.60 28.95 -0.64
CA PHE A 150 18.55 27.84 -0.44
C PHE A 150 19.56 27.72 -1.58
N PRO A 151 19.18 27.77 -2.87
CA PRO A 151 20.14 27.65 -3.98
C PRO A 151 21.24 28.72 -3.96
N LYS A 152 20.91 29.93 -3.51
CA LYS A 152 21.90 31.04 -3.39
C LYS A 152 22.84 30.86 -2.20
N ARG A 153 22.38 30.24 -1.13
CA ARG A 153 23.16 30.01 0.10
C ARG A 153 24.02 28.76 0.05
N GLN A 154 23.56 27.73 -0.66
CA GLN A 154 24.17 26.41 -0.74
C GLN A 154 24.20 25.93 -2.20
N PRO A 155 24.99 26.56 -3.09
CA PRO A 155 24.98 26.24 -4.51
C PRO A 155 25.48 24.82 -4.81
N GLU A 156 26.54 24.38 -4.16
CA GLU A 156 27.12 23.04 -4.35
C GLU A 156 26.14 21.94 -3.93
N PHE A 157 25.51 22.11 -2.77
CA PHE A 157 24.51 21.17 -2.30
C PHE A 157 23.24 21.17 -3.18
N THR A 158 22.91 22.31 -3.76
CA THR A 158 21.81 22.42 -4.74
C THR A 158 22.12 21.60 -5.99
N GLU A 159 23.35 21.64 -6.50
CA GLU A 159 23.75 20.81 -7.65
C GLU A 159 23.73 19.32 -7.32
N PHE A 160 24.09 18.92 -6.08
CA PHE A 160 23.90 17.55 -5.60
C PHE A 160 22.42 17.17 -5.61
N LEU A 161 21.52 17.99 -5.03
CA LEU A 161 20.09 17.71 -4.97
C LEU A 161 19.43 17.62 -6.35
N LYS A 162 19.90 18.39 -7.34
CA LYS A 162 19.43 18.28 -8.73
C LYS A 162 19.75 16.93 -9.38
N LYS A 163 20.82 16.29 -8.95
CA LYS A 163 21.24 14.95 -9.42
C LYS A 163 20.67 13.84 -8.60
N TYR A 164 20.19 14.15 -7.37
CA TYR A 164 19.63 13.15 -6.48
C TYR A 164 18.30 12.63 -7.01
N HIS A 165 18.20 11.34 -7.19
CA HIS A 165 16.96 10.65 -7.48
C HIS A 165 16.94 9.26 -6.82
N THR A 166 15.76 8.81 -6.50
CA THR A 166 15.51 7.48 -5.94
C THR A 166 14.24 6.90 -6.54
N SER A 167 13.94 5.66 -6.21
CA SER A 167 12.69 5.01 -6.63
C SER A 167 11.86 4.62 -5.42
N SER A 168 10.55 4.39 -5.62
CA SER A 168 9.68 3.84 -4.57
C SER A 168 10.20 2.50 -4.08
N ALA A 169 10.73 1.65 -4.96
CA ALA A 169 11.27 0.34 -4.59
C ALA A 169 12.48 0.47 -3.65
N LEU A 170 13.49 1.27 -4.03
CA LEU A 170 14.67 1.48 -3.18
C LEU A 170 14.33 2.12 -1.83
N THR A 171 13.38 3.07 -1.84
CA THR A 171 12.92 3.69 -0.60
C THR A 171 12.19 2.68 0.29
N ALA A 172 11.33 1.84 -0.28
CA ALA A 172 10.62 0.80 0.45
C ALA A 172 11.60 -0.24 1.04
N GLU A 173 12.64 -0.65 0.31
CA GLU A 173 13.71 -1.52 0.83
C GLU A 173 14.44 -0.89 2.03
N ALA A 174 14.76 0.40 1.96
CA ALA A 174 15.40 1.11 3.06
C ALA A 174 14.50 1.19 4.30
N LEU A 175 13.21 1.43 4.10
CA LEU A 175 12.21 1.44 5.17
C LEU A 175 12.03 0.04 5.79
N ALA A 176 12.03 -1.01 4.96
CA ALA A 176 11.98 -2.40 5.43
C ALA A 176 13.24 -2.76 6.25
N TYR A 177 14.44 -2.35 5.77
CA TYR A 177 15.68 -2.53 6.52
C TYR A 177 15.63 -1.88 7.90
N ILE A 178 15.13 -0.65 8.00
CA ILE A 178 14.96 0.05 9.29
C ILE A 178 14.03 -0.75 10.20
N ALA A 179 12.88 -1.20 9.69
CA ALA A 179 11.89 -1.92 10.48
C ALA A 179 12.42 -3.28 10.98
N ASP A 180 13.06 -4.06 10.11
CA ASP A 180 13.52 -5.41 10.43
C ASP A 180 14.74 -5.42 11.39
N ASN A 181 15.62 -4.43 11.25
CA ASN A 181 16.86 -4.35 12.03
C ASN A 181 16.77 -3.37 13.21
N LYS A 182 15.64 -2.67 13.38
CA LYS A 182 15.51 -1.55 14.33
C LYS A 182 16.63 -0.53 14.14
N ALA A 183 17.02 -0.33 12.88
CA ALA A 183 18.17 0.47 12.51
C ALA A 183 17.90 1.96 12.70
N THR A 184 18.94 2.71 13.05
CA THR A 184 18.91 4.18 12.99
C THR A 184 18.94 4.67 11.55
N TYR A 185 18.57 5.92 11.31
CA TYR A 185 18.65 6.52 9.97
C TYR A 185 20.09 6.54 9.43
N ASP A 186 21.10 6.75 10.29
CA ASP A 186 22.50 6.69 9.89
C ASP A 186 22.91 5.28 9.44
N GLN A 187 22.50 4.26 10.17
CA GLN A 187 22.72 2.86 9.78
C GLN A 187 22.04 2.52 8.47
N ALA A 188 20.81 2.97 8.28
CA ALA A 188 20.08 2.76 7.04
C ALA A 188 20.71 3.50 5.85
N ALA A 189 21.19 4.73 6.06
CA ALA A 189 21.91 5.47 5.04
C ALA A 189 23.19 4.75 4.61
N ARG A 190 24.01 4.27 5.55
CA ARG A 190 25.22 3.48 5.26
C ARG A 190 24.88 2.20 4.51
N TRP A 191 23.86 1.47 4.94
CA TRP A 191 23.38 0.29 4.23
C TRP A 191 22.92 0.63 2.79
N PHE A 192 22.22 1.74 2.61
CA PHE A 192 21.71 2.17 1.31
C PHE A 192 22.86 2.41 0.31
N PHE A 193 23.97 3.02 0.74
CA PHE A 193 25.17 3.19 -0.08
C PHE A 193 25.86 1.88 -0.51
N THR A 194 25.54 0.76 0.12
CA THR A 194 26.06 -0.54 -0.32
C THR A 194 25.21 -1.17 -1.43
N LYS A 195 24.03 -0.61 -1.71
CA LYS A 195 23.06 -1.10 -2.69
C LYS A 195 23.11 -0.34 -4.02
N THR A 196 23.65 0.86 -4.00
CA THR A 196 23.80 1.75 -5.17
C THR A 196 25.23 1.80 -5.63
#